data_9bbecfde23948c69598538bff14f0752
#
_entry.id   9bbecfde23948c69598538bff14f0752
#
_cell.length_a   1.000
_cell.length_b   1.000
_cell.length_c   1.000
_cell.angle_alpha   90.00
_cell.angle_beta   90.00
_cell.angle_gamma   90.00
#
_symmetry.space_group_name_H-M   'P 1'
#
loop_
_entity.id
_entity.type
_entity.pdbx_description
1 polymer ?
#
loop_
_entity_poly.entity_id
_entity_poly.type
_entity_poly.pdbx_seq_one_letter_code
_entity_poly.pdbx_strand_id
1 'polypeptide(L)'
;MIDALLNFDFMRYSLISGILIGFIAPLIGAFIVVRRLSLIADALSHVTLGGISFGMFLLTILPTLSFVNPMWFGILFAVIGALLIEKLRTSFSNYQEIAIPIIMSAGIALSAIFISLADGFNQEIVGLLFGSISAVNLSDLNTICLLYTSPSP
;
A
#
# COMPACT_ATOMS: atom_id res chain seq x y z
N MET A 1 14.57 -21.10 -19.38
CA MET A 1 14.38 -19.90 -18.52
C MET A 1 14.61 -18.60 -19.31
N ILE A 2 15.70 -18.44 -20.02
CA ILE A 2 15.99 -17.21 -20.82
C ILE A 2 14.95 -17.03 -21.95
N ASP A 3 14.56 -18.11 -22.60
CA ASP A 3 13.54 -18.09 -23.66
C ASP A 3 12.14 -17.68 -23.15
N ALA A 4 11.81 -18.03 -21.90
CA ALA A 4 10.57 -17.61 -21.27
C ALA A 4 10.55 -16.11 -20.96
N LEU A 5 11.68 -15.55 -20.55
CA LEU A 5 11.87 -14.11 -20.33
C LEU A 5 11.73 -13.29 -21.61
N LEU A 6 12.09 -13.86 -22.75
CA LEU A 6 12.04 -13.17 -24.05
C LEU A 6 10.65 -13.26 -24.70
N ASN A 7 9.90 -14.34 -24.43
CA ASN A 7 8.64 -14.65 -25.12
C ASN A 7 7.38 -14.22 -24.37
N PHE A 8 7.48 -13.93 -23.07
CA PHE A 8 6.33 -13.50 -22.26
C PHE A 8 6.50 -12.07 -21.78
N ASP A 9 5.68 -11.17 -22.31
CA ASP A 9 5.72 -9.73 -21.97
C ASP A 9 5.53 -9.47 -20.47
N PHE A 10 4.68 -10.24 -19.78
CA PHE A 10 4.48 -10.10 -18.33
C PHE A 10 5.76 -10.39 -17.53
N MET A 11 6.58 -11.36 -17.95
CA MET A 11 7.86 -11.65 -17.30
C MET A 11 8.88 -10.52 -17.47
N ARG A 12 8.90 -9.89 -18.63
CA ARG A 12 9.76 -8.73 -18.91
C ARG A 12 9.36 -7.54 -18.04
N TYR A 13 8.06 -7.24 -17.96
CA TYR A 13 7.57 -6.14 -17.13
C TYR A 13 7.82 -6.39 -15.64
N SER A 14 7.60 -7.60 -15.16
CA SER A 14 7.89 -7.99 -13.78
C SER A 14 9.37 -7.86 -13.45
N LEU A 15 10.26 -8.29 -14.35
CA LEU A 15 11.71 -8.17 -14.17
C LEU A 15 12.15 -6.71 -14.13
N ILE A 16 11.70 -5.90 -15.09
CA ILE A 16 12.05 -4.47 -15.15
C ILE A 16 11.53 -3.74 -13.91
N SER A 17 10.28 -3.97 -13.52
CA SER A 17 9.69 -3.40 -12.30
C SER A 17 10.47 -3.83 -11.06
N GLY A 18 10.83 -5.09 -10.93
CA GLY A 18 11.61 -5.60 -9.81
C GLY A 18 12.99 -4.96 -9.71
N ILE A 19 13.68 -4.77 -10.83
CA ILE A 19 14.97 -4.09 -10.85
C ILE A 19 14.82 -2.62 -10.47
N LEU A 20 13.85 -1.91 -11.05
CA LEU A 20 13.58 -0.51 -10.74
C LEU A 20 13.27 -0.31 -9.25
N ILE A 21 12.34 -1.11 -8.71
CA ILE A 21 11.99 -1.07 -7.29
C ILE A 21 13.20 -1.43 -6.43
N GLY A 22 13.98 -2.43 -6.82
CA GLY A 22 15.18 -2.85 -6.10
C GLY A 22 16.28 -1.78 -5.99
N PHE A 23 16.35 -0.85 -6.96
CA PHE A 23 17.26 0.31 -6.88
C PHE A 23 16.64 1.48 -6.10
N ILE A 24 15.37 1.77 -6.31
CA ILE A 24 14.71 2.96 -5.78
C ILE A 24 14.31 2.77 -4.32
N ALA A 25 13.80 1.59 -3.94
CA ALA A 25 13.36 1.32 -2.58
C ALA A 25 14.47 1.50 -1.52
N PRO A 26 15.71 1.03 -1.72
CA PRO A 26 16.80 1.29 -0.77
C PRO A 26 17.16 2.77 -0.64
N LEU A 27 17.12 3.54 -1.73
CA LEU A 27 17.41 4.98 -1.70
C LEU A 27 16.38 5.74 -0.86
N ILE A 28 15.09 5.48 -1.08
CA ILE A 28 14.01 6.06 -0.30
C ILE A 28 14.07 5.54 1.14
N GLY A 29 14.30 4.25 1.34
CA GLY A 29 14.43 3.61 2.63
C GLY A 29 15.54 4.24 3.48
N ALA A 30 16.71 4.49 2.90
CA ALA A 30 17.80 5.17 3.59
C ALA A 30 17.40 6.57 4.07
N PHE A 31 16.70 7.34 3.23
CA PHE A 31 16.21 8.67 3.60
C PHE A 31 15.17 8.61 4.75
N ILE A 32 14.24 7.66 4.67
CA ILE A 32 13.19 7.44 5.68
C ILE A 32 13.83 7.05 7.03
N VAL A 33 14.83 6.17 7.02
CA VAL A 33 15.54 5.72 8.23
C VAL A 33 16.29 6.87 8.87
N VAL A 34 17.03 7.67 8.09
CA VAL A 34 17.75 8.86 8.59
C VAL A 34 16.80 9.86 9.25
N ARG A 35 15.60 10.02 8.71
CA ARG A 35 14.54 10.88 9.26
C ARG A 35 13.76 10.26 10.42
N ARG A 36 14.08 9.03 10.85
CA ARG A 36 13.35 8.27 11.88
C ARG A 36 11.86 8.09 11.57
N LEU A 37 11.50 8.01 10.29
CA LEU A 37 10.13 7.89 9.80
C LEU A 37 9.76 6.45 9.41
N SER A 38 10.62 5.47 9.66
CA SER A 38 10.42 4.08 9.23
C SER A 38 9.14 3.46 9.78
N LEU A 39 8.81 3.75 11.05
CA LEU A 39 7.58 3.26 11.66
C LEU A 39 6.30 3.89 11.06
N ILE A 40 6.40 5.09 10.51
CA ILE A 40 5.25 5.76 9.87
C ILE A 40 4.88 5.02 8.58
N ALA A 41 5.87 4.62 7.78
CA ALA A 41 5.61 3.88 6.54
C ALA A 41 4.92 2.54 6.82
N ASP A 42 5.35 1.83 7.87
CA ASP A 42 4.74 0.58 8.31
C ASP A 42 3.30 0.79 8.81
N ALA A 43 3.07 1.77 9.67
CA ALA A 43 1.74 2.12 10.16
C ALA A 43 0.78 2.49 9.01
N LEU A 44 1.25 3.27 8.02
CA LEU A 44 0.44 3.65 6.87
C LEU A 44 0.08 2.46 5.98
N SER A 45 0.97 1.47 5.81
CA SER A 45 0.64 0.25 5.06
C SER A 45 -0.50 -0.53 5.70
N HIS A 46 -0.52 -0.67 7.03
CA HIS A 46 -1.62 -1.32 7.75
C HIS A 46 -2.93 -0.53 7.67
N VAL A 47 -2.87 0.79 7.76
CA VAL A 47 -4.06 1.65 7.59
C VAL A 47 -4.60 1.57 6.15
N THR A 48 -3.70 1.55 5.16
CA THR A 48 -4.08 1.39 3.75
C THR A 48 -4.76 0.04 3.51
N LEU A 49 -4.24 -1.03 4.09
CA LEU A 49 -4.86 -2.34 4.03
C LEU A 49 -6.26 -2.33 4.65
N GLY A 50 -6.42 -1.67 5.81
CA GLY A 50 -7.73 -1.47 6.43
C GLY A 50 -8.72 -0.76 5.50
N GLY A 51 -8.25 0.25 4.77
CA GLY A 51 -9.05 0.97 3.77
C GLY A 51 -9.44 0.10 2.57
N ILE A 52 -8.52 -0.69 2.04
CA ILE A 52 -8.81 -1.62 0.93
C ILE A 52 -9.82 -2.68 1.38
N SER A 53 -9.62 -3.27 2.56
CA SER A 53 -10.53 -4.26 3.13
C SER A 53 -11.92 -3.69 3.38
N PHE A 54 -12.00 -2.44 3.85
CA PHE A 54 -13.28 -1.72 3.97
C PHE A 54 -13.94 -1.51 2.62
N GLY A 55 -13.17 -1.12 1.59
CA GLY A 55 -13.68 -0.98 0.23
C GLY A 55 -14.25 -2.29 -0.31
N MET A 56 -13.56 -3.41 -0.12
CA MET A 56 -14.04 -4.73 -0.53
C MET A 56 -15.32 -5.13 0.20
N PHE A 57 -15.38 -4.92 1.51
CA PHE A 57 -16.58 -5.14 2.31
C PHE A 57 -17.77 -4.28 1.83
N LEU A 58 -17.51 -3.01 1.51
CA LEU A 58 -18.53 -2.11 1.00
C LEU A 58 -19.09 -2.58 -0.36
N LEU A 59 -18.23 -3.08 -1.24
CA LEU A 59 -18.64 -3.62 -2.54
C LEU A 59 -19.46 -4.91 -2.41
N THR A 60 -19.23 -5.69 -1.38
CA THR A 60 -20.05 -6.88 -1.08
C THR A 60 -21.47 -6.50 -0.69
N ILE A 61 -21.64 -5.40 0.09
CA ILE A 61 -22.97 -4.93 0.54
C ILE A 61 -23.66 -4.09 -0.54
N LEU A 62 -22.92 -3.31 -1.30
CA LEU A 62 -23.42 -2.37 -2.30
C LEU A 62 -22.88 -2.70 -3.70
N PRO A 63 -23.45 -3.70 -4.40
CA PRO A 63 -22.99 -4.08 -5.74
C PRO A 63 -23.08 -2.95 -6.78
N THR A 64 -23.89 -1.92 -6.51
CA THR A 64 -24.02 -0.72 -7.36
C THR A 64 -22.72 0.08 -7.46
N LEU A 65 -21.80 -0.07 -6.52
CA LEU A 65 -20.48 0.57 -6.53
C LEU A 65 -19.37 -0.29 -7.18
N SER A 66 -19.72 -1.38 -7.84
CA SER A 66 -18.74 -2.33 -8.43
C SER A 66 -17.77 -1.71 -9.46
N PHE A 67 -18.05 -0.50 -9.96
CA PHE A 67 -17.15 0.24 -10.83
C PHE A 67 -16.03 0.98 -10.06
N VAL A 68 -16.10 1.06 -8.72
CA VAL A 68 -15.09 1.73 -7.90
C VAL A 68 -14.05 0.69 -7.47
N ASN A 69 -12.79 0.91 -7.85
CA ASN A 69 -11.70 0.04 -7.41
C ASN A 69 -11.47 0.19 -5.89
N PRO A 70 -11.41 -0.90 -5.10
CA PRO A 70 -11.13 -0.87 -3.66
C PRO A 70 -9.85 -0.09 -3.29
N MET A 71 -8.92 0.01 -4.20
CA MET A 71 -7.66 0.74 -4.01
C MET A 71 -7.86 2.23 -3.70
N TRP A 72 -8.93 2.85 -4.20
CA TRP A 72 -9.26 4.24 -3.87
C TRP A 72 -9.59 4.44 -2.38
N PHE A 73 -10.26 3.47 -1.78
CA PHE A 73 -10.52 3.48 -0.33
C PHE A 73 -9.20 3.33 0.45
N GLY A 74 -8.26 2.52 -0.04
CA GLY A 74 -6.93 2.41 0.54
C GLY A 74 -6.19 3.74 0.54
N ILE A 75 -6.18 4.45 -0.59
CA ILE A 75 -5.56 5.78 -0.71
C ILE A 75 -6.21 6.79 0.24
N LEU A 76 -7.54 6.80 0.31
CA LEU A 76 -8.29 7.68 1.21
C LEU A 76 -7.93 7.42 2.68
N PHE A 77 -7.90 6.16 3.10
CA PHE A 77 -7.50 5.77 4.45
C PHE A 77 -6.03 6.10 4.75
N ALA A 78 -5.14 5.93 3.76
CA ALA A 78 -3.74 6.31 3.90
C ALA A 78 -3.58 7.81 4.16
N VAL A 79 -4.31 8.65 3.43
CA VAL A 79 -4.30 10.12 3.62
C VAL A 79 -4.85 10.48 5.00
N ILE A 80 -5.99 9.91 5.40
CA ILE A 80 -6.57 10.14 6.73
C ILE A 80 -5.59 9.68 7.82
N GLY A 81 -4.99 8.50 7.66
CA GLY A 81 -4.00 7.96 8.59
C GLY A 81 -2.77 8.86 8.74
N ALA A 82 -2.24 9.36 7.62
CA ALA A 82 -1.11 10.29 7.62
C ALA A 82 -1.45 11.59 8.38
N LEU A 83 -2.63 12.17 8.13
CA LEU A 83 -3.09 13.37 8.83
C LEU A 83 -3.32 13.12 10.33
N LEU A 84 -3.84 11.94 10.70
CA LEU A 84 -4.01 11.55 12.10
C LEU A 84 -2.67 11.38 12.81
N ILE A 85 -1.70 10.71 12.18
CA ILE A 85 -0.34 10.57 12.71
C ILE A 85 0.27 11.95 12.95
N GLU A 86 0.20 12.83 11.95
CA GLU A 86 0.78 14.18 12.05
C GLU A 86 0.10 15.00 13.15
N LYS A 87 -1.23 14.97 13.23
CA LYS A 87 -2.00 15.65 14.26
C LYS A 87 -1.67 15.13 15.67
N LEU A 88 -1.54 13.82 15.84
CA LEU A 88 -1.19 13.23 17.14
C LEU A 88 0.25 13.59 17.54
N ARG A 89 1.19 13.55 16.59
CA ARG A 89 2.58 13.94 16.84
C ARG A 89 2.73 15.40 17.25
N THR A 90 1.96 16.28 16.64
CA THR A 90 1.99 17.73 16.98
C THR A 90 1.26 18.01 18.29
N SER A 91 0.15 17.33 18.57
CA SER A 91 -0.63 17.51 19.81
C SER A 91 0.06 16.92 21.03
N PHE A 92 0.76 15.81 20.87
CA PHE A 92 1.42 15.08 21.96
C PHE A 92 2.94 15.05 21.75
N SER A 93 3.58 16.22 21.75
CA SER A 93 5.01 16.38 21.47
C SER A 93 5.93 15.55 22.37
N ASN A 94 5.51 15.26 23.62
CA ASN A 94 6.26 14.43 24.56
C ASN A 94 6.09 12.92 24.35
N TYR A 95 5.11 12.49 23.53
CA TYR A 95 4.75 11.09 23.35
C TYR A 95 4.63 10.72 21.85
N GLN A 96 5.40 11.37 21.01
CA GLN A 96 5.34 11.19 19.54
C GLN A 96 5.56 9.74 19.10
N GLU A 97 6.39 9.00 19.85
CA GLU A 97 6.71 7.61 19.55
C GLU A 97 5.54 6.65 19.81
N ILE A 98 4.57 7.03 20.65
CA ILE A 98 3.41 6.20 21.00
C ILE A 98 2.28 6.34 19.98
N ALA A 99 2.17 7.50 19.33
CA ALA A 99 1.10 7.78 18.36
C ALA A 99 1.11 6.80 17.17
N ILE A 100 2.31 6.44 16.69
CA ILE A 100 2.46 5.56 15.51
C ILE A 100 1.98 4.13 15.80
N PRO A 101 2.42 3.45 16.90
CA PRO A 101 1.91 2.12 17.25
C PRO A 101 0.40 2.07 17.51
N ILE A 102 -0.20 3.14 18.04
CA ILE A 102 -1.65 3.20 18.26
C ILE A 102 -2.38 3.17 16.92
N ILE A 103 -1.97 4.00 15.96
CA ILE A 103 -2.60 4.04 14.64
C ILE A 103 -2.36 2.74 13.87
N MET A 104 -1.15 2.16 14.00
CA MET A 104 -0.82 0.88 13.39
C MET A 104 -1.73 -0.24 13.91
N SER A 105 -1.89 -0.36 15.23
CA SER A 105 -2.75 -1.38 15.84
C SER A 105 -4.23 -1.17 15.49
N ALA A 106 -4.69 0.07 15.40
CA ALA A 106 -6.04 0.38 14.92
C ALA A 106 -6.23 -0.03 13.45
N GLY A 107 -5.24 0.23 12.59
CA GLY A 107 -5.25 -0.19 11.18
C GLY A 107 -5.32 -1.70 11.03
N ILE A 108 -4.50 -2.45 11.78
CA ILE A 108 -4.50 -3.92 11.79
C ILE A 108 -5.85 -4.45 12.26
N ALA A 109 -6.40 -3.91 13.36
CA ALA A 109 -7.68 -4.34 13.90
C ALA A 109 -8.83 -4.09 12.91
N LEU A 110 -8.87 -2.93 12.28
CA LEU A 110 -9.87 -2.60 11.25
C LEU A 110 -9.76 -3.52 10.04
N SER A 111 -8.54 -3.77 9.55
CA SER A 111 -8.33 -4.68 8.42
C SER A 111 -8.81 -6.09 8.74
N ALA A 112 -8.50 -6.62 9.93
CA ALA A 112 -8.93 -7.94 10.35
C ALA A 112 -10.46 -8.06 10.44
N ILE A 113 -11.13 -7.04 10.98
CA ILE A 113 -12.60 -6.99 11.07
C ILE A 113 -13.22 -6.99 9.67
N PHE A 114 -12.77 -6.10 8.77
CA PHE A 114 -13.35 -6.00 7.44
C PHE A 114 -13.06 -7.21 6.56
N ILE A 115 -11.88 -7.81 6.66
CA ILE A 115 -11.56 -9.08 5.98
C ILE A 115 -12.48 -10.20 6.47
N SER A 116 -12.73 -10.27 7.77
CA SER A 116 -13.64 -11.28 8.35
C SER A 116 -15.10 -11.08 7.90
N LEU A 117 -15.53 -9.83 7.74
CA LEU A 117 -16.90 -9.49 7.31
C LEU A 117 -17.10 -9.63 5.79
N ALA A 118 -16.05 -9.56 4.99
CA ALA A 118 -16.07 -9.68 3.53
C ALA A 118 -15.90 -11.14 3.05
N ASP A 119 -16.42 -12.13 3.78
CA ASP A 119 -16.31 -13.59 3.49
C ASP A 119 -14.87 -14.16 3.52
N GLY A 120 -13.98 -13.53 4.28
CA GLY A 120 -12.67 -14.09 4.57
C GLY A 120 -11.58 -13.75 3.54
N PHE A 121 -10.46 -14.46 3.60
CA PHE A 121 -9.31 -14.26 2.73
C PHE A 121 -9.61 -14.68 1.28
N ASN A 122 -10.02 -13.73 0.47
CA ASN A 122 -10.12 -13.91 -0.97
C ASN A 122 -8.73 -13.85 -1.60
N GLN A 123 -8.54 -14.59 -2.70
CA GLN A 123 -7.30 -14.62 -3.46
C GLN A 123 -6.83 -13.22 -3.91
N GLU A 124 -7.77 -12.30 -4.04
CA GLU A 124 -7.56 -10.90 -4.37
C GLU A 124 -6.87 -10.12 -3.23
N ILE A 125 -7.29 -10.36 -1.98
CA ILE A 125 -6.66 -9.76 -0.78
C ILE A 125 -5.23 -10.28 -0.60
N VAL A 126 -5.02 -11.57 -0.82
CA VAL A 126 -3.69 -12.19 -0.78
C VAL A 126 -2.78 -11.57 -1.85
N GLY A 127 -3.29 -11.36 -3.07
CA GLY A 127 -2.57 -10.68 -4.13
C GLY A 127 -2.20 -9.23 -3.80
N LEU A 128 -3.09 -8.50 -3.12
CA LEU A 128 -2.82 -7.12 -2.67
C LEU A 128 -1.81 -7.05 -1.51
N LEU A 129 -1.86 -8.02 -0.59
CA LEU A 129 -0.95 -8.08 0.56
C LEU A 129 0.49 -8.46 0.18
N PHE A 130 0.62 -9.47 -0.67
CA PHE A 130 1.92 -10.04 -1.04
C PHE A 130 2.42 -9.55 -2.40
N GLY A 131 1.59 -8.78 -3.11
CA GLY A 131 1.83 -8.39 -4.49
C GLY A 131 1.69 -9.58 -5.44
N SER A 132 1.22 -9.32 -6.63
CA SER A 132 1.19 -10.30 -7.71
C SER A 132 2.22 -9.93 -8.76
N ILE A 133 3.37 -10.57 -8.72
CA ILE A 133 4.43 -10.39 -9.72
C ILE A 133 3.91 -10.70 -11.14
N SER A 134 2.91 -11.59 -11.22
CA SER A 134 2.29 -12.00 -12.49
C SER A 134 1.29 -10.99 -13.07
N ALA A 135 0.86 -10.00 -12.29
CA ALA A 135 -0.17 -9.04 -12.68
C ALA A 135 0.38 -7.65 -13.04
N VAL A 136 1.70 -7.49 -13.13
CA VAL A 136 2.32 -6.20 -13.49
C VAL A 136 2.06 -5.89 -14.95
N ASN A 137 1.31 -4.81 -15.20
CA ASN A 137 0.99 -4.29 -16.51
C ASN A 137 1.85 -3.07 -16.89
N LEU A 138 1.82 -2.72 -18.17
CA LEU A 138 2.56 -1.57 -18.71
C LEU A 138 2.12 -0.23 -18.07
N SER A 139 0.84 -0.13 -17.64
CA SER A 139 0.32 1.01 -16.87
C SER A 139 0.96 1.13 -15.49
N ASP A 140 1.23 0.00 -14.82
CA ASP A 140 1.85 -0.03 -13.51
C ASP A 140 3.31 0.40 -13.60
N LEU A 141 4.01 -0.06 -14.65
CA LEU A 141 5.38 0.34 -14.94
C LEU A 141 5.47 1.86 -15.20
N ASN A 142 4.56 2.41 -16.00
CA ASN A 142 4.50 3.85 -16.27
C ASN A 142 4.19 4.64 -14.99
N THR A 143 3.31 4.13 -14.13
CA THR A 143 2.98 4.77 -12.85
C THR A 143 4.19 4.79 -11.92
N ILE A 144 4.94 3.69 -11.83
CA ILE A 144 6.17 3.61 -11.05
C ILE A 144 7.21 4.62 -11.59
N CYS A 145 7.43 4.64 -12.91
CA CYS A 145 8.35 5.58 -13.52
C CYS A 145 7.95 7.05 -13.28
N LEU A 146 6.66 7.39 -13.43
CA LEU A 146 6.15 8.75 -13.20
C LEU A 146 6.26 9.17 -11.74
N LEU A 147 5.93 8.29 -10.82
CA LEU A 147 5.95 8.58 -9.37
C LEU A 147 7.38 8.88 -8.89
N TYR A 148 8.36 8.18 -9.45
CA TYR A 148 9.77 8.30 -9.04
C TYR A 148 10.57 9.32 -9.86
N THR A 149 10.08 9.74 -11.03
CA THR A 149 10.70 10.81 -11.83
C THR A 149 10.12 12.18 -11.53
N SER A 150 8.97 12.25 -10.82
CA SER A 150 8.41 13.53 -10.38
C SER A 150 9.32 14.15 -9.31
N PRO A 151 9.89 15.34 -9.56
CA PRO A 151 10.74 16.00 -8.58
C PRO A 151 9.88 16.33 -7.34
N SER A 152 10.22 15.70 -6.23
CA SER A 152 9.70 16.12 -4.93
C SER A 152 10.31 17.47 -4.59
N PRO A 153 9.49 18.49 -4.25
CA PRO A 153 10.00 19.80 -3.81
C PRO A 153 10.77 19.70 -2.50
#